data_1d5d1536e964ce3535f0039fd104dba0
#
_entry.id   1d5d1536e964ce3535f0039fd104dba0
#
_cell.length_a   1.000
_cell.length_b   1.000
_cell.length_c   1.000
_cell.angle_alpha   90.00
_cell.angle_beta   90.00
_cell.angle_gamma   90.00
#
_symmetry.space_group_name_H-M   'P 1'
#
loop_
_entity.id
_entity.type
_entity.pdbx_description
1 polymer ?
#
loop_
_entity_poly.entity_id
_entity_poly.type
_entity_poly.pdbx_seq_one_letter_code
_entity_poly.pdbx_strand_id
1 'polypeptide(L)'
;LINGIENPNLKHGNAFEFSNFEDFDINLTKYPKFDIILMNPPYGGNEHNDDIKHFPQEYKSSETADLFMALILHRLSFKGKAAVVLPDGFLFGADNAKVNLKRKLLSDFNLYLILRLPKSVFAPYTSIPTNLLFFNADKGGTEKTHFYRLDMPEGIKSFGKTKQMSLEHFESFLQWWE
;
A
#
# COMPACT_ATOMS: atom_id res chain seq x y z
N LEU A 1 13.92 20.50 -3.65
CA LEU A 1 13.65 19.06 -3.78
C LEU A 1 12.80 18.77 -5.02
N ILE A 2 12.87 17.54 -5.55
CA ILE A 2 12.27 17.13 -6.83
C ILE A 2 10.75 17.44 -6.92
N ASN A 3 10.04 17.41 -5.80
CA ASN A 3 8.60 17.66 -5.74
C ASN A 3 8.21 19.02 -5.12
N GLY A 4 9.11 19.99 -5.10
CA GLY A 4 8.83 21.36 -4.64
C GLY A 4 8.67 21.53 -3.13
N ILE A 5 8.90 20.50 -2.32
CA ILE A 5 8.86 20.60 -0.87
C ILE A 5 10.20 21.16 -0.39
N GLU A 6 10.20 22.37 0.15
CA GLU A 6 11.44 23.04 0.57
C GLU A 6 12.08 22.39 1.81
N ASN A 7 11.28 22.04 2.81
CA ASN A 7 11.74 21.46 4.08
C ASN A 7 10.97 20.17 4.42
N PRO A 8 11.27 19.04 3.79
CA PRO A 8 10.60 17.79 4.11
C PRO A 8 11.07 17.25 5.47
N ASN A 9 10.15 16.73 6.26
CA ASN A 9 10.46 16.01 7.48
C ASN A 9 10.99 14.60 7.14
N LEU A 10 12.29 14.49 6.87
CA LEU A 10 12.93 13.24 6.52
C LEU A 10 13.70 12.70 7.74
N LYS A 11 13.51 11.42 8.03
CA LYS A 11 14.28 10.66 9.02
C LYS A 11 15.01 9.52 8.34
N HIS A 12 16.29 9.38 8.61
CA HIS A 12 17.06 8.21 8.17
C HIS A 12 16.94 7.12 9.24
N GLY A 13 16.65 5.89 8.82
CA GLY A 13 16.55 4.72 9.69
C GLY A 13 15.59 3.67 9.12
N ASN A 14 15.45 2.55 9.82
CA ASN A 14 14.46 1.54 9.47
C ASN A 14 13.06 2.03 9.89
N ALA A 15 12.11 2.05 8.97
CA ALA A 15 10.75 2.52 9.23
C ALA A 15 10.03 1.69 10.34
N PHE A 16 10.43 0.45 10.53
CA PHE A 16 9.83 -0.44 11.53
C PHE A 16 10.33 -0.18 12.96
N GLU A 17 11.56 0.34 13.14
CA GLU A 17 12.10 0.73 14.44
C GLU A 17 11.31 1.86 15.10
N PHE A 18 10.71 2.72 14.29
CA PHE A 18 9.93 3.87 14.76
C PHE A 18 8.44 3.53 15.02
N SER A 19 8.09 2.26 14.98
CA SER A 19 6.71 1.79 15.08
C SER A 19 6.53 0.96 16.34
N ASN A 20 5.95 1.53 17.38
CA ASN A 20 5.47 0.76 18.50
C ASN A 20 4.00 0.45 18.27
N PHE A 21 3.68 -0.84 18.18
CA PHE A 21 2.33 -1.35 17.92
C PHE A 21 1.56 -1.69 19.20
N GLU A 22 2.04 -1.26 20.37
CA GLU A 22 1.35 -1.55 21.66
C GLU A 22 -0.09 -1.06 21.66
N ASP A 23 -0.40 -0.02 20.88
CA ASP A 23 -1.75 0.52 20.74
C ASP A 23 -2.21 0.45 19.28
N PHE A 24 -2.52 -0.76 18.78
CA PHE A 24 -3.04 -0.95 17.41
C PHE A 24 -4.49 -0.46 17.24
N ASP A 25 -4.93 0.44 18.10
CA ASP A 25 -6.23 1.09 18.02
C ASP A 25 -6.12 2.36 17.18
N ILE A 26 -6.98 2.47 16.17
CA ILE A 26 -7.09 3.64 15.29
C ILE A 26 -7.41 4.94 16.07
N ASN A 27 -7.95 4.82 17.27
CA ASN A 27 -8.34 5.94 18.13
C ASN A 27 -7.28 6.33 19.17
N LEU A 28 -6.23 5.53 19.37
CA LEU A 28 -5.18 5.80 20.36
C LEU A 28 -3.96 6.47 19.70
N THR A 29 -3.59 7.65 20.19
CA THR A 29 -2.69 8.59 19.50
C THR A 29 -1.36 8.78 20.20
N LYS A 30 -0.69 7.72 20.61
CA LYS A 30 0.67 7.84 21.19
C LYS A 30 1.71 8.18 20.11
N TYR A 31 1.45 7.84 18.85
CA TYR A 31 2.35 8.10 17.72
C TYR A 31 1.68 8.97 16.66
N PRO A 32 2.44 9.81 15.93
CA PRO A 32 1.87 10.66 14.91
C PRO A 32 1.17 9.82 13.83
N LYS A 33 -0.08 10.15 13.59
CA LYS A 33 -0.90 9.62 12.50
C LYS A 33 -0.80 10.53 11.29
N PHE A 34 -1.10 10.01 10.11
CA PHE A 34 -1.06 10.74 8.85
C PHE A 34 -2.45 10.78 8.21
N ASP A 35 -2.84 11.94 7.74
CA ASP A 35 -4.12 12.12 7.04
C ASP A 35 -4.08 11.57 5.61
N ILE A 36 -2.89 11.54 5.01
CA ILE A 36 -2.66 10.99 3.68
C ILE A 36 -1.40 10.12 3.70
N ILE A 37 -1.54 8.89 3.23
CA ILE A 37 -0.41 7.98 3.02
C ILE A 37 -0.39 7.54 1.56
N LEU A 38 0.68 7.89 0.85
CA LEU A 38 0.97 7.39 -0.50
C LEU A 38 2.24 6.54 -0.42
N MET A 39 2.16 5.26 -0.74
CA MET A 39 3.29 4.37 -0.56
C MET A 39 3.42 3.33 -1.67
N ASN A 40 4.66 3.14 -2.10
CA ASN A 40 5.09 2.00 -2.88
C ASN A 40 6.14 1.26 -2.06
N PRO A 41 5.72 0.31 -1.20
CA PRO A 41 6.66 -0.43 -0.36
C PRO A 41 7.56 -1.33 -1.20
N PRO A 42 8.75 -1.69 -0.71
CA PRO A 42 9.60 -2.65 -1.40
C PRO A 42 8.93 -4.02 -1.48
N TYR A 43 9.08 -4.69 -2.64
CA TYR A 43 8.57 -6.04 -2.86
C TYR A 43 9.71 -7.04 -2.70
N GLY A 44 9.58 -7.90 -1.72
CA GLY A 44 10.62 -8.84 -1.35
C GLY A 44 11.64 -8.22 -0.39
N GLY A 45 12.42 -9.07 0.22
CA GLY A 45 13.26 -8.76 1.35
C GLY A 45 12.69 -9.40 2.61
N ASN A 46 13.58 -9.74 3.54
CA ASN A 46 13.21 -10.26 4.86
C ASN A 46 13.75 -9.27 5.89
N GLU A 47 12.88 -8.81 6.76
CA GLU A 47 13.30 -8.02 7.90
C GLU A 47 13.87 -8.92 9.00
N HIS A 48 14.80 -8.39 9.77
CA HIS A 48 15.31 -9.10 10.94
C HIS A 48 14.24 -9.21 12.03
N ASN A 49 14.20 -10.34 12.72
CA ASN A 49 13.22 -10.57 13.78
C ASN A 49 13.25 -9.48 14.87
N ASP A 50 14.40 -8.89 15.13
CA ASP A 50 14.56 -7.81 16.10
C ASP A 50 13.83 -6.53 15.68
N ASP A 51 13.81 -6.21 14.39
CA ASP A 51 13.16 -5.00 13.86
C ASP A 51 11.62 -5.12 13.92
N ILE A 52 11.11 -6.35 13.84
CA ILE A 52 9.67 -6.64 13.84
C ILE A 52 9.15 -7.24 15.14
N LYS A 53 9.97 -7.29 16.19
CA LYS A 53 9.57 -7.85 17.49
C LYS A 53 8.35 -7.16 18.12
N HIS A 54 8.15 -5.89 17.82
CA HIS A 54 7.04 -5.06 18.30
C HIS A 54 5.75 -5.22 17.50
N PHE A 55 5.80 -5.94 16.35
CA PHE A 55 4.60 -6.19 15.58
C PHE A 55 3.68 -7.17 16.32
N PRO A 56 2.35 -6.96 16.29
CA PRO A 56 1.40 -7.95 16.77
C PRO A 56 1.65 -9.30 16.07
N GLN A 57 1.60 -10.38 16.84
CA GLN A 57 1.91 -11.72 16.32
C GLN A 57 1.09 -12.11 15.09
N GLU A 58 -0.14 -11.65 15.04
CA GLU A 58 -1.10 -11.90 13.95
C GLU A 58 -0.74 -11.22 12.63
N TYR A 59 0.11 -10.17 12.65
CA TYR A 59 0.57 -9.43 11.47
C TYR A 59 2.05 -9.66 11.14
N LYS A 60 2.75 -10.49 11.93
CA LYS A 60 4.14 -10.83 11.64
C LYS A 60 4.22 -11.64 10.35
N SER A 61 5.00 -11.14 9.41
CA SER A 61 5.27 -11.74 8.12
C SER A 61 6.77 -11.70 7.83
N SER A 62 7.24 -12.62 7.02
CA SER A 62 8.57 -12.53 6.42
C SER A 62 8.62 -11.59 5.22
N GLU A 63 7.47 -11.20 4.68
CA GLU A 63 7.40 -10.33 3.50
C GLU A 63 7.30 -8.86 3.90
N THR A 64 8.23 -8.05 3.41
CA THR A 64 8.31 -6.62 3.71
C THR A 64 7.02 -5.87 3.32
N ALA A 65 6.38 -6.23 2.21
CA ALA A 65 5.13 -5.58 1.78
C ALA A 65 3.99 -5.75 2.80
N ASP A 66 3.89 -6.91 3.44
CA ASP A 66 2.90 -7.18 4.48
C ASP A 66 3.15 -6.32 5.73
N LEU A 67 4.43 -6.23 6.14
CA LEU A 67 4.85 -5.43 7.29
C LEU A 67 4.56 -3.94 7.05
N PHE A 68 4.83 -3.43 5.85
CA PHE A 68 4.47 -2.07 5.50
C PHE A 68 2.95 -1.87 5.49
N MET A 69 2.18 -2.85 5.05
CA MET A 69 0.73 -2.75 5.11
C MET A 69 0.24 -2.66 6.57
N ALA A 70 0.78 -3.49 7.48
CA ALA A 70 0.49 -3.38 8.91
C ALA A 70 0.82 -1.97 9.45
N LEU A 71 2.00 -1.44 9.09
CA LEU A 71 2.43 -0.10 9.47
C LEU A 71 1.47 0.99 8.96
N ILE A 72 1.04 0.91 7.71
CA ILE A 72 0.11 1.87 7.10
C ILE A 72 -1.22 1.86 7.84
N LEU A 73 -1.81 0.69 8.09
CA LEU A 73 -3.06 0.55 8.83
C LEU A 73 -2.96 1.12 10.26
N HIS A 74 -1.78 0.97 10.89
CA HIS A 74 -1.52 1.54 12.20
C HIS A 74 -1.34 3.07 12.19
N ARG A 75 -0.75 3.62 11.13
CA ARG A 75 -0.34 5.05 11.06
C ARG A 75 -1.35 5.95 10.36
N LEU A 76 -2.37 5.41 9.71
CA LEU A 76 -3.41 6.22 9.09
C LEU A 76 -4.31 6.84 10.17
N SER A 77 -4.55 8.16 10.09
CA SER A 77 -5.44 8.87 10.99
C SER A 77 -6.91 8.52 10.73
N PHE A 78 -7.77 8.78 11.70
CA PHE A 78 -9.22 8.69 11.48
C PHE A 78 -9.65 9.63 10.35
N LYS A 79 -10.43 9.12 9.40
CA LYS A 79 -10.78 9.76 8.11
C LYS A 79 -9.58 9.98 7.16
N GLY A 80 -8.40 9.52 7.51
CA GLY A 80 -7.25 9.55 6.62
C GLY A 80 -7.45 8.67 5.40
N LYS A 81 -6.72 8.97 4.32
CA LYS A 81 -6.78 8.28 3.04
C LYS A 81 -5.43 7.68 2.69
N ALA A 82 -5.44 6.49 2.11
CA ALA A 82 -4.22 5.84 1.66
C ALA A 82 -4.35 5.35 0.22
N ALA A 83 -3.24 5.42 -0.52
CA ALA A 83 -3.05 4.73 -1.78
C ALA A 83 -1.73 3.95 -1.73
N VAL A 84 -1.82 2.63 -1.89
CA VAL A 84 -0.68 1.73 -1.67
C VAL A 84 -0.53 0.79 -2.84
N VAL A 85 0.69 0.72 -3.40
CA VAL A 85 1.01 -0.24 -4.46
C VAL A 85 1.45 -1.56 -3.82
N LEU A 86 0.75 -2.65 -4.11
CA LEU A 86 1.02 -3.97 -3.53
C LEU A 86 1.09 -5.05 -4.61
N PRO A 87 1.96 -6.06 -4.42
CA PRO A 87 2.04 -7.19 -5.34
C PRO A 87 0.82 -8.11 -5.26
N ASP A 88 0.59 -8.89 -6.30
CA ASP A 88 -0.45 -9.92 -6.32
C ASP A 88 -0.37 -10.88 -5.13
N GLY A 89 0.84 -11.16 -4.66
CA GLY A 89 1.07 -12.01 -3.49
C GLY A 89 0.33 -11.55 -2.24
N PHE A 90 0.16 -10.24 -2.05
CA PHE A 90 -0.63 -9.73 -0.94
C PHE A 90 -2.13 -10.07 -1.10
N LEU A 91 -2.70 -9.83 -2.28
CA LEU A 91 -4.14 -10.05 -2.51
C LEU A 91 -4.52 -11.52 -2.49
N PHE A 92 -3.72 -12.37 -3.15
CA PHE A 92 -4.03 -13.79 -3.35
C PHE A 92 -3.39 -14.71 -2.33
N GLY A 93 -2.42 -14.24 -1.54
CA GLY A 93 -1.80 -15.01 -0.48
C GLY A 93 -2.78 -15.40 0.63
N ALA A 94 -2.58 -16.60 1.19
CA ALA A 94 -3.46 -17.19 2.20
C ALA A 94 -2.74 -17.51 3.52
N ASP A 95 -1.51 -17.05 3.71
CA ASP A 95 -0.85 -17.14 5.00
C ASP A 95 -1.55 -16.28 6.06
N ASN A 96 -1.34 -16.62 7.32
CA ASN A 96 -2.07 -16.02 8.43
C ASN A 96 -1.94 -14.49 8.49
N ALA A 97 -0.75 -13.96 8.27
CA ALA A 97 -0.51 -12.52 8.32
C ALA A 97 -1.32 -11.78 7.25
N LYS A 98 -1.26 -12.25 5.97
CA LYS A 98 -2.02 -11.66 4.86
C LYS A 98 -3.53 -11.75 5.08
N VAL A 99 -4.02 -12.88 5.59
CA VAL A 99 -5.44 -13.07 5.89
C VAL A 99 -5.90 -12.08 6.97
N ASN A 100 -5.12 -11.93 8.04
CA ASN A 100 -5.45 -11.02 9.14
C ASN A 100 -5.37 -9.54 8.70
N LEU A 101 -4.36 -9.16 7.91
CA LEU A 101 -4.24 -7.82 7.35
C LEU A 101 -5.41 -7.48 6.42
N LYS A 102 -5.81 -8.40 5.54
CA LYS A 102 -6.98 -8.21 4.67
C LYS A 102 -8.27 -8.13 5.46
N ARG A 103 -8.43 -8.97 6.50
CA ARG A 103 -9.58 -8.89 7.39
C ARG A 103 -9.65 -7.53 8.08
N LYS A 104 -8.55 -7.06 8.68
CA LYS A 104 -8.47 -5.73 9.30
C LYS A 104 -8.76 -4.62 8.30
N LEU A 105 -8.17 -4.68 7.11
CA LEU A 105 -8.44 -3.70 6.05
C LEU A 105 -9.92 -3.61 5.68
N LEU A 106 -10.62 -4.75 5.65
CA LEU A 106 -12.03 -4.81 5.27
C LEU A 106 -12.98 -4.48 6.43
N SER A 107 -12.60 -4.81 7.69
CA SER A 107 -13.45 -4.56 8.86
C SER A 107 -13.34 -3.14 9.42
N ASP A 108 -12.14 -2.58 9.44
CA ASP A 108 -11.85 -1.34 10.15
C ASP A 108 -11.64 -0.14 9.20
N PHE A 109 -11.46 -0.42 7.92
CA PHE A 109 -11.24 0.57 6.86
C PHE A 109 -12.21 0.35 5.71
N ASN A 110 -12.41 1.37 4.90
CA ASN A 110 -13.19 1.26 3.68
C ASN A 110 -12.23 1.13 2.48
N LEU A 111 -12.00 -0.10 2.01
CA LEU A 111 -11.28 -0.39 0.76
C LEU A 111 -12.24 -0.18 -0.42
N TYR A 112 -12.28 1.03 -0.94
CA TYR A 112 -13.28 1.40 -1.96
C TYR A 112 -12.84 1.13 -3.41
N LEU A 113 -11.52 0.98 -3.67
CA LEU A 113 -11.03 0.76 -5.03
C LEU A 113 -9.75 -0.08 -5.05
N ILE A 114 -9.71 -1.05 -5.95
CA ILE A 114 -8.49 -1.76 -6.36
C ILE A 114 -8.30 -1.54 -7.86
N LEU A 115 -7.19 -0.90 -8.20
CA LEU A 115 -6.77 -0.68 -9.59
C LEU A 115 -5.63 -1.63 -9.92
N ARG A 116 -5.90 -2.60 -10.80
CA ARG A 116 -4.86 -3.49 -11.31
C ARG A 116 -4.01 -2.77 -12.35
N LEU A 117 -2.71 -2.73 -12.11
CA LEU A 117 -1.77 -2.11 -13.02
C LEU A 117 -1.35 -3.06 -14.15
N PRO A 118 -0.98 -2.53 -15.34
CA PRO A 118 -0.48 -3.33 -16.43
C PRO A 118 0.80 -4.09 -16.03
N LYS A 119 1.01 -5.23 -16.65
CA LYS A 119 2.30 -5.94 -16.53
C LYS A 119 3.43 -5.01 -16.98
N SER A 120 4.60 -5.19 -16.40
CA SER A 120 5.81 -4.41 -16.73
C SER A 120 5.82 -2.93 -16.34
N VAL A 121 4.83 -2.42 -15.58
CA VAL A 121 4.83 -1.02 -15.14
C VAL A 121 6.10 -0.63 -14.37
N PHE A 122 6.72 -1.58 -13.68
CA PHE A 122 7.97 -1.41 -12.95
C PHE A 122 9.19 -2.06 -13.63
N ALA A 123 9.09 -2.43 -14.91
CA ALA A 123 10.22 -2.96 -15.64
C ALA A 123 11.30 -1.87 -15.86
N PRO A 124 12.60 -2.23 -15.83
CA PRO A 124 13.16 -3.56 -15.72
C PRO A 124 13.37 -4.05 -14.26
N TYR A 125 12.96 -3.28 -13.26
CA TYR A 125 13.27 -3.57 -11.84
C TYR A 125 12.52 -4.80 -11.32
N THR A 126 11.28 -4.98 -11.73
CA THR A 126 10.48 -6.17 -11.41
C THR A 126 9.43 -6.45 -12.49
N SER A 127 9.07 -7.72 -12.64
CA SER A 127 7.96 -8.19 -13.47
C SER A 127 6.74 -8.61 -12.65
N ILE A 128 6.79 -8.43 -11.33
CA ILE A 128 5.70 -8.81 -10.43
C ILE A 128 4.46 -7.97 -10.76
N PRO A 129 3.31 -8.61 -11.03
CA PRO A 129 2.06 -7.88 -11.21
C PRO A 129 1.65 -7.16 -9.93
N THR A 130 1.21 -5.94 -10.06
CA THR A 130 0.91 -5.05 -8.93
C THR A 130 -0.48 -4.45 -9.03
N ASN A 131 -0.99 -4.07 -7.88
CA ASN A 131 -2.29 -3.44 -7.71
C ASN A 131 -2.13 -2.18 -6.87
N LEU A 132 -2.90 -1.16 -7.18
CA LEU A 132 -3.00 0.05 -6.38
C LEU A 132 -4.29 -0.02 -5.56
N LEU A 133 -4.16 -0.08 -4.24
CA LEU A 133 -5.26 -0.15 -3.30
C LEU A 133 -5.55 1.24 -2.76
N PHE A 134 -6.82 1.67 -2.85
CA PHE A 134 -7.28 2.93 -2.28
C PHE A 134 -8.26 2.65 -1.15
N PHE A 135 -7.97 3.18 0.02
CA PHE A 135 -8.81 3.02 1.19
C PHE A 135 -8.75 4.24 2.12
N ASN A 136 -9.74 4.36 2.97
CA ASN A 136 -9.80 5.38 4.02
C ASN A 136 -10.13 4.74 5.38
N ALA A 137 -9.67 5.41 6.43
CA ALA A 137 -9.94 5.00 7.81
C ALA A 137 -11.31 5.54 8.22
N ASP A 138 -12.38 4.85 7.84
CA ASP A 138 -13.75 5.21 8.19
C ASP A 138 -14.39 4.12 9.05
N LYS A 139 -15.21 4.57 10.01
CA LYS A 139 -15.90 3.66 10.96
C LYS A 139 -17.06 2.95 10.29
N GLY A 140 -16.88 1.89 9.64
CA GLY A 140 -17.99 1.16 9.01
C GLY A 140 -17.52 -0.06 8.26
N GLY A 141 -16.21 -0.15 8.08
CA GLY A 141 -15.63 -1.19 7.25
C GLY A 141 -15.92 -0.97 5.76
N THR A 142 -15.65 -2.00 4.99
CA THR A 142 -15.83 -2.00 3.55
C THR A 142 -17.16 -2.62 3.18
N GLU A 143 -18.08 -1.84 2.65
CA GLU A 143 -19.35 -2.34 2.11
C GLU A 143 -19.21 -2.76 0.64
N LYS A 144 -18.42 -1.99 -0.12
CA LYS A 144 -18.25 -2.19 -1.56
C LYS A 144 -16.84 -1.84 -2.00
N THR A 145 -16.24 -2.71 -2.78
CA THR A 145 -14.95 -2.46 -3.45
C THR A 145 -15.15 -2.45 -4.95
N HIS A 146 -14.72 -1.38 -5.60
CA HIS A 146 -14.65 -1.30 -7.05
C HIS A 146 -13.35 -1.91 -7.56
N PHE A 147 -13.40 -2.63 -8.67
CA PHE A 147 -12.24 -3.20 -9.33
C PHE A 147 -12.12 -2.63 -10.74
N TYR A 148 -10.96 -2.11 -11.06
CA TYR A 148 -10.64 -1.68 -12.41
C TYR A 148 -9.32 -2.31 -12.86
N ARG A 149 -9.28 -2.82 -14.09
CA ARG A 149 -8.04 -3.30 -14.69
C ARG A 149 -7.60 -2.31 -15.75
N LEU A 150 -6.44 -1.71 -15.52
CA LEU A 150 -5.79 -0.88 -16.52
C LEU A 150 -5.05 -1.78 -17.49
N ASP A 151 -5.53 -1.83 -18.73
CA ASP A 151 -4.91 -2.63 -19.78
C ASP A 151 -3.68 -1.92 -20.37
N MET A 152 -2.84 -2.69 -21.05
CA MET A 152 -1.71 -2.12 -21.80
C MET A 152 -2.24 -1.21 -22.90
N PRO A 153 -1.67 0.00 -23.06
CA PRO A 153 -2.06 0.89 -24.15
C PRO A 153 -1.84 0.24 -25.51
N GLU A 154 -2.67 0.59 -26.47
CA GLU A 154 -2.58 0.08 -27.83
C GLU A 154 -1.17 0.35 -28.42
N GLY A 155 -0.59 -0.64 -29.07
CA GLY A 155 0.75 -0.56 -29.65
C GLY A 155 1.91 -0.63 -28.66
N ILE A 156 1.65 -0.70 -27.33
CA ILE A 156 2.66 -0.88 -26.30
C ILE A 156 2.68 -2.33 -25.81
N LYS A 157 3.74 -3.07 -26.12
CA LYS A 157 3.91 -4.46 -25.65
C LYS A 157 4.38 -4.55 -24.20
N SER A 158 5.23 -3.60 -23.78
CA SER A 158 5.75 -3.53 -22.42
C SER A 158 6.24 -2.12 -22.10
N PHE A 159 6.12 -1.71 -20.83
CA PHE A 159 6.83 -0.54 -20.30
C PHE A 159 8.30 -0.90 -20.04
N GLY A 160 9.16 0.12 -19.88
CA GLY A 160 10.58 -0.04 -19.60
C GLY A 160 11.26 1.32 -19.42
N LYS A 161 12.59 1.34 -19.34
CA LYS A 161 13.36 2.58 -19.10
C LYS A 161 13.08 3.70 -20.12
N THR A 162 12.93 3.34 -21.38
CA THR A 162 12.73 4.31 -22.49
C THR A 162 11.26 4.57 -22.80
N LYS A 163 10.36 3.77 -22.27
CA LYS A 163 8.91 3.87 -22.48
C LYS A 163 8.21 3.66 -21.14
N GLN A 164 8.19 4.71 -20.35
CA GLN A 164 7.61 4.68 -19.01
C GLN A 164 6.10 4.91 -19.07
N MET A 165 5.42 4.44 -18.03
CA MET A 165 4.02 4.78 -17.81
C MET A 165 3.91 6.26 -17.44
N SER A 166 2.96 6.96 -18.05
CA SER A 166 2.63 8.37 -17.78
C SER A 166 1.21 8.50 -17.24
N LEU A 167 0.86 9.70 -16.81
CA LEU A 167 -0.50 9.99 -16.30
C LEU A 167 -1.58 9.81 -17.37
N GLU A 168 -1.27 10.07 -18.64
CA GLU A 168 -2.19 9.89 -19.78
C GLU A 168 -2.74 8.46 -19.89
N HIS A 169 -1.94 7.46 -19.49
CA HIS A 169 -2.37 6.07 -19.51
C HIS A 169 -3.50 5.75 -18.49
N PHE A 170 -3.81 6.67 -17.59
CA PHE A 170 -4.90 6.53 -16.63
C PHE A 170 -6.22 7.17 -17.09
N GLU A 171 -6.27 7.81 -18.26
CA GLU A 171 -7.47 8.53 -18.74
C GLU A 171 -8.72 7.64 -18.73
N SER A 172 -8.63 6.41 -19.26
CA SER A 172 -9.75 5.47 -19.28
C SER A 172 -10.24 5.09 -17.88
N PHE A 173 -9.33 4.99 -16.93
CA PHE A 173 -9.67 4.75 -15.53
C PHE A 173 -10.33 5.99 -14.91
N LEU A 174 -9.82 7.19 -15.15
CA LEU A 174 -10.38 8.44 -14.62
C LEU A 174 -11.80 8.66 -15.14
N GLN A 175 -12.04 8.47 -16.43
CA GLN A 175 -13.37 8.55 -17.04
C GLN A 175 -14.35 7.51 -16.47
N TRP A 176 -13.86 6.33 -16.11
CA TRP A 176 -14.71 5.30 -15.50
C TRP A 176 -15.03 5.61 -14.03
N TRP A 177 -14.12 6.31 -13.35
CA TRP A 177 -14.25 6.63 -11.93
C TRP A 177 -15.18 7.84 -11.67
N GLU A 178 -15.28 8.79 -12.59
CA GLU A 178 -16.21 9.93 -12.54
C GLU A 178 -17.68 9.51 -12.64
#